data_626d5d0e17da682f0bd75150792e1229
#
_entry.id   626d5d0e17da682f0bd75150792e1229
#
_cell.length_a   1.000
_cell.length_b   1.000
_cell.length_c   1.000
_cell.angle_alpha   90.00
_cell.angle_beta   90.00
_cell.angle_gamma   90.00
#
_symmetry.space_group_name_H-M   'P 1'
#
loop_
_entity.id
_entity.type
_entity.pdbx_description
1 polymer ?
#
loop_
_entity_poly.entity_id
_entity_poly.type
_entity_poly.pdbx_seq_one_letter_code
_entity_poly.pdbx_strand_id
1 'polypeptide(L)'
;MLRSAGQRFAGRLLWDVRPSTAILLTRGLKLDTGIVGLPVVPNAREVLKEKINKVLADVAEQIPEDTEYRRVLEATYNYRMKAVESGATDEEVEEQFTMQLEQLIKQCDDELGLIPKMAEWKPWDVPPGHKIETIVEEYVDTVPQGQKA
;
A
#
# COMPACT_ATOMS: atom_id res chain seq x y z
N MET A 1 82.32 -2.58 -18.54
CA MET A 1 81.97 -2.56 -17.09
C MET A 1 80.71 -1.80 -16.95
N LEU A 2 79.71 -2.40 -16.45
CA LEU A 2 78.64 -1.90 -15.55
C LEU A 2 77.35 -2.62 -15.81
N ARG A 3 76.92 -3.28 -14.79
CA ARG A 3 75.77 -4.17 -14.72
C ARG A 3 74.47 -3.35 -14.61
N SER A 4 73.51 -3.65 -15.45
CA SER A 4 72.14 -3.20 -15.33
C SER A 4 71.37 -4.15 -14.45
N ALA A 5 70.82 -3.65 -13.35
CA ALA A 5 69.94 -4.38 -12.46
C ALA A 5 68.53 -4.32 -12.98
N GLY A 6 67.96 -5.47 -13.23
CA GLY A 6 66.53 -5.60 -13.61
C GLY A 6 65.63 -5.41 -12.42
N GLN A 7 64.70 -4.50 -12.52
CA GLN A 7 63.57 -4.38 -11.59
C GLN A 7 62.38 -5.09 -12.14
N ARG A 8 61.99 -6.15 -11.46
CA ARG A 8 60.77 -6.88 -11.72
C ARG A 8 59.60 -6.14 -11.06
N PHE A 9 58.72 -5.56 -11.87
CA PHE A 9 57.45 -5.09 -11.41
C PHE A 9 56.47 -6.28 -11.39
N ALA A 10 56.27 -6.83 -10.20
CA ALA A 10 55.15 -7.73 -9.92
C ALA A 10 53.95 -6.90 -9.54
N GLY A 11 53.25 -6.37 -10.51
CA GLY A 11 51.94 -5.74 -10.30
C GLY A 11 50.88 -6.80 -10.12
N ARG A 12 50.63 -7.20 -8.90
CA ARG A 12 49.45 -7.99 -8.54
C ARG A 12 48.29 -7.03 -8.29
N LEU A 13 47.55 -6.75 -9.34
CA LEU A 13 46.20 -6.20 -9.20
C LEU A 13 45.22 -7.34 -8.96
N LEU A 14 45.17 -7.80 -7.75
CA LEU A 14 44.05 -8.57 -7.25
C LEU A 14 42.89 -7.61 -7.05
N TRP A 15 42.06 -7.49 -8.04
CA TRP A 15 40.70 -7.02 -7.86
C TRP A 15 39.96 -8.12 -7.10
N ASP A 16 40.07 -8.05 -5.78
CA ASP A 16 39.21 -8.81 -4.90
C ASP A 16 37.83 -8.13 -4.97
N VAL A 17 37.11 -8.35 -6.06
CA VAL A 17 35.70 -8.11 -6.15
C VAL A 17 35.06 -9.17 -5.27
N ARG A 18 35.06 -8.93 -3.99
CA ARG A 18 34.13 -9.62 -3.12
C ARG A 18 32.75 -9.30 -3.68
N PRO A 19 31.99 -10.30 -4.13
CA PRO A 19 30.59 -10.06 -4.34
C PRO A 19 30.06 -9.57 -2.99
N SER A 20 29.67 -8.31 -2.93
CA SER A 20 28.82 -7.82 -1.87
C SER A 20 27.60 -8.74 -1.94
N THR A 21 27.63 -9.77 -1.10
CA THR A 21 26.41 -10.42 -0.72
C THR A 21 25.63 -9.34 -0.02
N ALA A 22 24.95 -8.50 -0.79
CA ALA A 22 23.76 -7.84 -0.31
C ALA A 22 22.95 -9.00 0.23
N ILE A 23 23.01 -9.17 1.54
CA ILE A 23 22.02 -9.95 2.25
C ILE A 23 20.76 -9.21 1.88
N LEU A 24 20.10 -9.71 0.85
CA LEU A 24 18.68 -9.52 0.71
C LEU A 24 18.15 -10.02 2.05
N LEU A 25 17.90 -9.11 2.96
CA LEU A 25 16.97 -9.32 4.05
C LEU A 25 15.64 -9.62 3.35
N THR A 26 15.59 -10.83 2.81
CA THR A 26 14.34 -11.40 2.41
C THR A 26 13.51 -11.39 3.68
N ARG A 27 12.50 -10.54 3.73
CA ARG A 27 11.31 -10.71 4.58
C ARG A 27 11.20 -12.22 4.78
N GLY A 28 11.36 -12.69 6.03
CA GLY A 28 11.37 -14.14 6.28
C GLY A 28 10.21 -14.72 5.50
N LEU A 29 10.48 -15.64 4.58
CA LEU A 29 9.56 -16.07 3.53
C LEU A 29 8.20 -16.35 4.16
N LYS A 30 7.29 -15.37 4.06
CA LYS A 30 5.89 -15.54 4.44
C LYS A 30 5.32 -16.57 3.47
N LEU A 31 5.07 -17.78 3.96
CA LEU A 31 4.60 -18.90 3.14
C LEU A 31 3.13 -18.74 2.77
N ASP A 32 2.36 -18.11 3.64
CA ASP A 32 0.91 -17.90 3.48
C ASP A 32 0.50 -16.60 4.18
N THR A 33 -0.52 -15.94 3.66
CA THR A 33 -1.13 -14.78 4.31
C THR A 33 -2.11 -15.19 5.43
N GLY A 34 -2.55 -16.43 5.47
CA GLY A 34 -3.62 -16.90 6.33
C GLY A 34 -5.02 -16.44 5.92
N ILE A 35 -5.14 -15.71 4.80
CA ILE A 35 -6.40 -15.17 4.30
C ILE A 35 -6.76 -15.87 2.99
N VAL A 36 -7.95 -16.48 2.95
CA VAL A 36 -8.43 -17.19 1.76
C VAL A 36 -8.54 -16.25 0.57
N GLY A 37 -7.94 -16.66 -0.55
CA GLY A 37 -7.97 -15.89 -1.79
C GLY A 37 -6.97 -14.73 -1.87
N LEU A 38 -6.10 -14.57 -0.87
CA LEU A 38 -5.06 -13.55 -0.87
C LEU A 38 -3.67 -14.21 -0.96
N PRO A 39 -3.03 -14.23 -2.15
CA PRO A 39 -1.69 -14.80 -2.31
C PRO A 39 -0.63 -13.90 -1.68
N VAL A 40 0.49 -14.49 -1.28
CA VAL A 40 1.67 -13.76 -0.82
C VAL A 40 2.33 -13.05 -2.00
N VAL A 41 2.69 -11.79 -1.81
CA VAL A 41 3.43 -10.98 -2.79
C VAL A 41 4.87 -10.81 -2.29
N PRO A 42 5.88 -11.35 -2.99
CA PRO A 42 7.28 -11.31 -2.52
C PRO A 42 7.82 -9.90 -2.29
N ASN A 43 7.48 -8.96 -3.17
CA ASN A 43 7.91 -7.55 -3.11
C ASN A 43 6.72 -6.64 -2.78
N ALA A 44 5.98 -6.99 -1.72
CA ALA A 44 4.72 -6.33 -1.38
C ALA A 44 4.87 -4.81 -1.20
N ARG A 45 5.97 -4.36 -0.57
CA ARG A 45 6.22 -2.93 -0.34
C ARG A 45 6.40 -2.13 -1.63
N GLU A 46 7.18 -2.63 -2.57
CA GLU A 46 7.40 -1.98 -3.87
C GLU A 46 6.12 -1.95 -4.70
N VAL A 47 5.43 -3.10 -4.76
CA VAL A 47 4.14 -3.22 -5.44
C VAL A 47 3.10 -2.28 -4.85
N LEU A 48 3.06 -2.16 -3.50
CA LEU A 48 2.15 -1.24 -2.83
C LEU A 48 2.44 0.22 -3.19
N LYS A 49 3.72 0.64 -3.21
CA LYS A 49 4.10 1.99 -3.63
C LYS A 49 3.66 2.30 -5.07
N GLU A 50 3.90 1.39 -5.99
CA GLU A 50 3.48 1.55 -7.38
C GLU A 50 1.95 1.70 -7.50
N LYS A 51 1.22 0.86 -6.77
CA LYS A 51 -0.25 0.89 -6.76
C LYS A 51 -0.80 2.18 -6.15
N ILE A 52 -0.24 2.66 -5.03
CA ILE A 52 -0.62 3.93 -4.42
C ILE A 52 -0.40 5.09 -5.39
N ASN A 53 0.77 5.16 -6.05
CA ASN A 53 1.05 6.19 -7.03
C ASN A 53 0.05 6.16 -8.19
N LYS A 54 -0.33 4.96 -8.64
CA LYS A 54 -1.33 4.81 -9.69
C LYS A 54 -2.71 5.28 -9.25
N VAL A 55 -3.15 4.92 -8.04
CA VAL A 55 -4.42 5.41 -7.48
C VAL A 55 -4.44 6.95 -7.43
N LEU A 56 -3.38 7.57 -6.92
CA LEU A 56 -3.29 9.03 -6.83
C LEU A 56 -3.31 9.69 -8.21
N ALA A 57 -2.64 9.10 -9.20
CA ALA A 57 -2.65 9.61 -10.58
C ALA A 57 -4.05 9.49 -11.20
N ASP A 58 -4.69 8.32 -11.11
CA ASP A 58 -6.01 8.06 -11.69
C ASP A 58 -7.10 8.94 -11.03
N VAL A 59 -7.02 9.16 -9.71
CA VAL A 59 -7.91 10.08 -8.99
C VAL A 59 -7.72 11.51 -9.46
N ALA A 60 -6.49 11.97 -9.60
CA ALA A 60 -6.18 13.32 -10.04
C ALA A 60 -6.66 13.59 -11.47
N GLU A 61 -6.63 12.59 -12.34
CA GLU A 61 -7.05 12.69 -13.74
C GLU A 61 -8.57 12.62 -13.91
N GLN A 62 -9.26 11.71 -13.17
CA GLN A 62 -10.65 11.36 -13.46
C GLN A 62 -11.67 12.06 -12.54
N ILE A 63 -11.25 12.48 -11.34
CA ILE A 63 -12.16 13.02 -10.32
C ILE A 63 -11.92 14.52 -10.12
N PRO A 64 -12.98 15.36 -10.13
CA PRO A 64 -12.87 16.80 -9.89
C PRO A 64 -12.26 17.13 -8.53
N GLU A 65 -11.51 18.25 -8.44
CA GLU A 65 -10.78 18.67 -7.25
C GLU A 65 -11.69 19.04 -6.06
N ASP A 66 -12.88 19.53 -6.35
CA ASP A 66 -13.86 20.01 -5.38
C ASP A 66 -14.65 18.88 -4.71
N THR A 67 -14.42 17.61 -5.12
CA THR A 67 -15.14 16.49 -4.57
C THR A 67 -14.54 15.98 -3.26
N GLU A 68 -15.40 15.68 -2.30
CA GLU A 68 -14.99 15.07 -1.02
C GLU A 68 -14.33 13.70 -1.24
N TYR A 69 -14.82 12.92 -2.20
CA TYR A 69 -14.26 11.63 -2.56
C TYR A 69 -12.76 11.74 -2.91
N ARG A 70 -12.39 12.66 -3.81
CA ARG A 70 -10.99 12.91 -4.17
C ARG A 70 -10.17 13.32 -2.95
N ARG A 71 -10.66 14.26 -2.16
CA ARG A 71 -9.97 14.76 -0.97
C ARG A 71 -9.66 13.64 0.03
N VAL A 72 -10.63 12.76 0.28
CA VAL A 72 -10.46 11.63 1.19
C VAL A 72 -9.46 10.61 0.66
N LEU A 73 -9.53 10.28 -0.64
CA LEU A 73 -8.59 9.34 -1.25
C LEU A 73 -7.15 9.89 -1.22
N GLU A 74 -6.95 11.13 -1.67
CA GLU A 74 -5.62 11.75 -1.63
C GLU A 74 -5.04 11.77 -0.21
N ALA A 75 -5.83 12.12 0.80
CA ALA A 75 -5.39 12.11 2.19
C ALA A 75 -5.00 10.70 2.65
N THR A 76 -5.85 9.71 2.36
CA THR A 76 -5.64 8.32 2.78
C THR A 76 -4.41 7.70 2.12
N TYR A 77 -4.30 7.83 0.80
CA TYR A 77 -3.19 7.22 0.06
C TYR A 77 -1.85 7.94 0.28
N ASN A 78 -1.85 9.26 0.47
CA ASN A 78 -0.67 10.00 0.90
C ASN A 78 -0.21 9.60 2.31
N TYR A 79 -1.13 9.34 3.24
CA TYR A 79 -0.81 8.85 4.56
C TYR A 79 -0.18 7.45 4.50
N ARG A 80 -0.74 6.54 3.69
CA ARG A 80 -0.18 5.21 3.46
C ARG A 80 1.21 5.28 2.81
N MET A 81 1.40 6.15 1.83
CA MET A 81 2.69 6.35 1.18
C MET A 81 3.76 6.78 2.19
N LYS A 82 3.47 7.76 3.05
CA LYS A 82 4.39 8.22 4.09
C LYS A 82 4.80 7.08 5.04
N ALA A 83 3.87 6.22 5.43
CA ALA A 83 4.17 5.09 6.29
C ALA A 83 5.06 4.06 5.58
N VAL A 84 4.78 3.76 4.32
CA VAL A 84 5.59 2.82 3.53
C VAL A 84 6.98 3.36 3.22
N GLU A 85 7.15 4.69 3.11
CA GLU A 85 8.44 5.37 2.87
C GLU A 85 9.24 5.68 4.14
N SER A 86 8.65 5.57 5.31
CA SER A 86 9.27 5.98 6.61
C SER A 86 10.52 5.17 6.99
N GLY A 87 10.83 4.09 6.27
CA GLY A 87 11.93 3.18 6.62
C GLY A 87 11.58 2.19 7.73
N ALA A 88 10.34 2.19 8.23
CA ALA A 88 9.82 1.18 9.14
C ALA A 88 9.84 -0.22 8.52
N THR A 89 9.92 -1.26 9.33
CA THR A 89 9.83 -2.65 8.84
C THR A 89 8.44 -2.95 8.30
N ASP A 90 8.31 -4.03 7.53
CA ASP A 90 7.00 -4.43 6.98
C ASP A 90 6.01 -4.75 8.10
N GLU A 91 6.49 -5.38 9.17
CA GLU A 91 5.71 -5.73 10.35
C GLU A 91 5.18 -4.47 11.08
N GLU A 92 6.02 -3.45 11.22
CA GLU A 92 5.61 -2.17 11.84
C GLU A 92 4.55 -1.44 11.00
N VAL A 93 4.67 -1.49 9.67
CA VAL A 93 3.67 -0.92 8.76
C VAL A 93 2.37 -1.71 8.83
N GLU A 94 2.44 -3.04 8.85
CA GLU A 94 1.28 -3.92 8.99
C GLU A 94 0.57 -3.70 10.35
N GLU A 95 1.33 -3.49 11.44
CA GLU A 95 0.77 -3.17 12.75
C GLU A 95 0.10 -1.80 12.78
N GLN A 96 0.72 -0.78 12.17
CA GLN A 96 0.16 0.57 12.09
C GLN A 96 -1.21 0.59 11.40
N PHE A 97 -1.38 -0.20 10.34
CA PHE A 97 -2.64 -0.27 9.61
C PHE A 97 -3.56 -1.39 10.07
N THR A 98 -3.09 -2.26 10.98
CA THR A 98 -3.80 -3.49 11.40
C THR A 98 -4.17 -4.39 10.22
N MET A 99 -3.39 -4.34 9.15
CA MET A 99 -3.60 -5.03 7.87
C MET A 99 -2.28 -5.47 7.28
N GLN A 100 -2.29 -6.61 6.60
CA GLN A 100 -1.13 -7.07 5.84
C GLN A 100 -0.92 -6.23 4.58
N LEU A 101 0.33 -6.12 4.10
CA LEU A 101 0.65 -5.38 2.88
C LEU A 101 -0.13 -5.89 1.67
N GLU A 102 -0.37 -7.19 1.59
CA GLU A 102 -1.17 -7.83 0.54
C GLU A 102 -2.63 -7.35 0.56
N GLN A 103 -3.21 -7.11 1.74
CA GLN A 103 -4.56 -6.54 1.86
C GLN A 103 -4.59 -5.08 1.38
N LEU A 104 -3.56 -4.30 1.71
CA LEU A 104 -3.44 -2.92 1.23
C LEU A 104 -3.30 -2.87 -0.29
N ILE A 105 -2.53 -3.80 -0.89
CA ILE A 105 -2.41 -3.95 -2.34
C ILE A 105 -3.77 -4.25 -2.97
N LYS A 106 -4.50 -5.20 -2.39
CA LYS A 106 -5.84 -5.54 -2.87
C LYS A 106 -6.80 -4.35 -2.78
N GLN A 107 -6.77 -3.58 -1.70
CA GLN A 107 -7.57 -2.35 -1.59
C GLN A 107 -7.21 -1.33 -2.67
N CYS A 108 -5.94 -1.19 -3.04
CA CYS A 108 -5.54 -0.34 -4.16
C CYS A 108 -6.14 -0.84 -5.48
N ASP A 109 -6.16 -2.15 -5.72
CA ASP A 109 -6.74 -2.73 -6.93
C ASP A 109 -8.26 -2.55 -6.98
N ASP A 110 -8.93 -2.75 -5.86
CA ASP A 110 -10.37 -2.53 -5.74
C ASP A 110 -10.72 -1.04 -6.00
N GLU A 111 -9.90 -0.11 -5.48
CA GLU A 111 -10.08 1.33 -5.71
C GLU A 111 -9.81 1.73 -7.16
N LEU A 112 -8.76 1.20 -7.79
CA LEU A 112 -8.49 1.41 -9.22
C LEU A 112 -9.64 0.94 -10.12
N GLY A 113 -10.36 -0.10 -9.70
CA GLY A 113 -11.58 -0.56 -10.36
C GLY A 113 -12.81 0.31 -10.08
N LEU A 114 -12.81 1.05 -8.96
CA LEU A 114 -13.92 1.90 -8.54
C LEU A 114 -13.85 3.33 -9.13
N ILE A 115 -12.65 3.91 -9.22
CA ILE A 115 -12.44 5.30 -9.71
C ILE A 115 -13.18 5.59 -11.02
N PRO A 116 -13.04 4.78 -12.10
CA PRO A 116 -13.76 5.05 -13.34
C PRO A 116 -15.28 4.99 -13.20
N LYS A 117 -15.78 4.13 -12.32
CA LYS A 117 -17.23 4.03 -12.04
C LYS A 117 -17.73 5.26 -11.27
N MET A 118 -16.95 5.75 -10.32
CA MET A 118 -17.26 6.97 -9.58
C MET A 118 -17.26 8.20 -10.51
N ALA A 119 -16.33 8.24 -11.48
CA ALA A 119 -16.29 9.28 -12.50
C ALA A 119 -17.52 9.24 -13.43
N GLU A 120 -18.05 8.04 -13.73
CA GLU A 120 -19.28 7.85 -14.50
C GLU A 120 -20.53 8.22 -13.71
N TRP A 121 -20.66 7.71 -12.49
CA TRP A 121 -21.85 7.88 -11.65
C TRP A 121 -22.00 9.28 -11.07
N LYS A 122 -20.91 9.99 -10.84
CA LYS A 122 -20.86 11.35 -10.26
C LYS A 122 -21.75 11.51 -9.02
N PRO A 123 -21.56 10.72 -7.96
CA PRO A 123 -22.44 10.75 -6.79
C PRO A 123 -22.44 12.08 -6.04
N TRP A 124 -21.49 12.96 -6.32
CA TRP A 124 -21.40 14.33 -5.81
C TRP A 124 -22.28 15.33 -6.56
N ASP A 125 -22.80 14.98 -7.74
CA ASP A 125 -23.68 15.83 -8.55
C ASP A 125 -25.14 15.63 -8.13
N VAL A 126 -25.46 16.17 -6.94
CA VAL A 126 -26.79 16.06 -6.36
C VAL A 126 -27.65 17.23 -6.78
N PRO A 127 -28.87 17.03 -7.30
CA PRO A 127 -29.76 18.09 -7.69
C PRO A 127 -30.05 19.07 -6.53
N PRO A 128 -30.11 20.38 -6.78
CA PRO A 128 -30.42 21.35 -5.74
C PRO A 128 -31.82 21.09 -5.16
N GLY A 129 -31.89 20.99 -3.84
CA GLY A 129 -33.11 20.69 -3.12
C GLY A 129 -33.37 19.20 -2.84
N HIS A 130 -32.45 18.32 -3.20
CA HIS A 130 -32.52 16.92 -2.80
C HIS A 130 -32.49 16.79 -1.27
N LYS A 131 -33.51 16.15 -0.71
CA LYS A 131 -33.58 15.84 0.72
C LYS A 131 -33.33 14.36 0.91
N ILE A 132 -32.38 14.06 1.79
CA ILE A 132 -32.15 12.67 2.22
C ILE A 132 -33.26 12.32 3.22
N GLU A 133 -34.11 11.37 2.84
CA GLU A 133 -35.08 10.79 3.78
C GLU A 133 -34.34 9.79 4.66
N THR A 134 -34.12 10.16 5.93
CA THR A 134 -33.54 9.25 6.90
C THR A 134 -34.66 8.47 7.57
N ILE A 135 -34.79 7.19 7.23
CA ILE A 135 -35.69 6.29 7.96
C ILE A 135 -34.96 5.89 9.24
N VAL A 136 -35.38 6.46 10.35
CA VAL A 136 -34.92 6.00 11.68
C VAL A 136 -35.84 4.85 12.06
N GLU A 137 -35.42 3.61 11.82
CA GLU A 137 -36.08 2.47 12.43
C GLU A 137 -35.83 2.51 13.94
N GLU A 138 -36.85 2.81 14.72
CA GLU A 138 -36.75 2.62 16.17
C GLU A 138 -36.49 1.13 16.42
N TYR A 139 -35.30 0.83 16.92
CA TYR A 139 -34.96 -0.52 17.37
C TYR A 139 -35.85 -0.84 18.58
N VAL A 140 -36.95 -1.52 18.34
CA VAL A 140 -37.79 -2.08 19.39
C VAL A 140 -36.98 -3.24 20.01
N ASP A 141 -36.49 -3.00 21.21
CA ASP A 141 -35.77 -4.03 21.99
C ASP A 141 -36.74 -5.17 22.32
N THR A 142 -36.78 -6.18 21.45
CA THR A 142 -37.64 -7.37 21.59
C THR A 142 -37.05 -8.42 22.54
N VAL A 143 -36.07 -8.01 23.37
CA VAL A 143 -35.55 -8.93 24.40
C VAL A 143 -36.68 -9.22 25.39
N PRO A 144 -37.19 -10.47 25.47
CA PRO A 144 -38.22 -10.81 26.44
C PRO A 144 -37.69 -10.54 27.86
N GLN A 145 -38.32 -9.61 28.58
CA GLN A 145 -38.01 -9.40 30.00
C GLN A 145 -38.26 -10.72 30.70
N GLY A 146 -37.15 -11.41 31.03
CA GLY A 146 -37.20 -12.70 31.71
C GLY A 146 -38.11 -12.62 32.92
N GLN A 147 -39.10 -13.50 32.95
CA GLN A 147 -39.95 -13.70 34.10
C GLN A 147 -39.09 -13.93 35.32
N LYS A 148 -39.09 -12.98 36.25
CA LYS A 148 -38.58 -13.18 37.59
C LYS A 148 -39.41 -14.25 38.25
N ALA A 149 -38.83 -15.42 38.47
CA ALA A 149 -39.36 -16.44 39.34
C ALA A 149 -39.15 -16.03 40.82
#